data_ccbc4eb477dee6ec0cd243f9801b243b
#
_entry.id   ccbc4eb477dee6ec0cd243f9801b243b
#
_cell.length_a   1.000
_cell.length_b   1.000
_cell.length_c   1.000
_cell.angle_alpha   90.00
_cell.angle_beta   90.00
_cell.angle_gamma   90.00
#
_symmetry.space_group_name_H-M   'P 1'
#
loop_
_entity.id
_entity.type
_entity.pdbx_description
1 polymer ?
#
loop_
_entity_poly.entity_id
_entity_poly.type
_entity_poly.pdbx_seq_one_letter_code
_entity_poly.pdbx_strand_id
1 'polypeptide(L)'
;MLARGWLESPADPLSGPWTFHDDFNLGSASIPVLVVDVNRDGLNDLIVGSAHGYGLDWYEQRLGAHGERAWIKHPIDPFNSQYHDIQWVDLDGDGQCELVTGKRYRAHNGHDAGEFDGVGVYYFKWNGESFSKQVIDYGPAGIGKGCGITFAVADLHGNGRLDVVAPGKDGLYVYENLGG
;
A
#
# COMPACT_ATOMS: atom_id res chain seq x y z
N MET A 1 10.81 -10.02 2.32
CA MET A 1 10.57 -9.96 0.88
C MET A 1 11.66 -9.11 0.26
N LEU A 2 12.03 -9.37 -0.96
CA LEU A 2 13.04 -8.63 -1.70
C LEU A 2 12.35 -7.90 -2.86
N ALA A 3 12.98 -6.87 -3.43
CA ALA A 3 12.45 -6.24 -4.65
C ALA A 3 12.35 -7.26 -5.82
N ARG A 4 13.10 -8.36 -5.71
CA ARG A 4 13.09 -9.48 -6.65
C ARG A 4 12.92 -10.78 -5.88
N GLY A 5 11.78 -11.42 -6.03
CA GLY A 5 11.46 -12.71 -5.44
C GLY A 5 11.29 -12.72 -3.92
N TRP A 6 11.27 -13.90 -3.36
CA TRP A 6 11.02 -14.14 -1.95
C TRP A 6 11.84 -15.33 -1.41
N LEU A 7 11.94 -15.40 -0.10
CA LEU A 7 12.65 -16.48 0.59
C LEU A 7 11.65 -17.36 1.31
N GLU A 8 11.68 -18.64 1.04
CA GLU A 8 10.94 -19.66 1.75
C GLU A 8 11.75 -20.17 2.95
N SER A 9 11.13 -20.11 4.12
CA SER A 9 11.71 -20.65 5.34
C SER A 9 11.68 -22.18 5.34
N PRO A 10 12.73 -22.86 5.80
CA PRO A 10 12.61 -24.27 6.17
C PRO A 10 11.58 -24.46 7.29
N ALA A 11 11.16 -25.70 7.55
CA ALA A 11 10.19 -26.05 8.59
C ALA A 11 10.62 -25.52 9.98
N ASP A 12 11.91 -25.56 10.28
CA ASP A 12 12.51 -24.85 11.41
C ASP A 12 13.34 -23.68 10.86
N PRO A 13 12.91 -22.41 11.02
CA PRO A 13 13.59 -21.24 10.46
C PRO A 13 15.03 -21.03 10.90
N LEU A 14 15.44 -21.67 12.01
CA LEU A 14 16.79 -21.60 12.56
C LEU A 14 17.71 -22.74 12.09
N SER A 15 17.18 -23.75 11.40
CA SER A 15 17.87 -25.01 11.11
C SER A 15 18.30 -25.22 9.67
N GLY A 16 18.55 -24.19 8.89
CA GLY A 16 19.06 -24.41 7.53
C GLY A 16 18.94 -23.20 6.60
N PRO A 17 19.39 -23.34 5.35
CA PRO A 17 19.29 -22.27 4.38
C PRO A 17 17.83 -22.07 3.95
N TRP A 18 17.46 -20.81 3.76
CA TRP A 18 16.20 -20.44 3.14
C TRP A 18 16.28 -20.58 1.63
N THR A 19 15.22 -21.06 1.00
CA THR A 19 15.16 -21.22 -0.46
C THR A 19 14.74 -19.92 -1.12
N PHE A 20 15.52 -19.42 -2.07
CA PHE A 20 15.17 -18.23 -2.85
C PHE A 20 14.31 -18.61 -4.06
N HIS A 21 13.19 -17.92 -4.24
CA HIS A 21 12.28 -18.01 -5.37
C HIS A 21 12.31 -16.69 -6.15
N ASP A 22 12.79 -16.74 -7.40
CA ASP A 22 12.88 -15.59 -8.30
C ASP A 22 11.59 -15.46 -9.13
N ASP A 23 10.46 -15.27 -8.44
CA ASP A 23 9.14 -15.34 -9.07
C ASP A 23 8.67 -13.99 -9.64
N PHE A 24 9.23 -12.86 -9.17
CA PHE A 24 8.80 -11.51 -9.57
C PHE A 24 9.94 -10.50 -9.47
N ASN A 25 9.73 -9.33 -10.12
CA ASN A 25 10.59 -8.16 -9.97
C ASN A 25 9.72 -6.92 -9.76
N LEU A 26 9.75 -6.36 -8.56
CA LEU A 26 8.94 -5.21 -8.14
C LEU A 26 9.64 -3.86 -8.38
N GLY A 27 10.87 -3.88 -8.90
CA GLY A 27 11.64 -2.66 -9.16
C GLY A 27 11.91 -1.85 -7.90
N SER A 28 11.52 -0.57 -7.91
CA SER A 28 11.70 0.38 -6.80
C SER A 28 10.52 0.32 -5.81
N ALA A 29 10.16 -0.87 -5.36
CA ALA A 29 9.08 -1.08 -4.41
C ALA A 29 9.32 -0.34 -3.08
N SER A 30 8.23 0.18 -2.50
CA SER A 30 8.24 0.69 -1.13
C SER A 30 8.16 -0.42 -0.10
N ILE A 31 8.32 -0.08 1.16
CA ILE A 31 8.09 -0.96 2.29
C ILE A 31 6.94 -0.37 3.11
N PRO A 32 5.92 -1.14 3.50
CA PRO A 32 5.77 -2.58 3.26
C PRO A 32 5.35 -2.94 1.84
N VAL A 33 5.60 -4.16 1.42
CA VAL A 33 4.86 -4.84 0.35
C VAL A 33 3.78 -5.66 1.04
N LEU A 34 2.52 -5.42 0.70
CA LEU A 34 1.41 -6.22 1.25
C LEU A 34 1.31 -7.56 0.53
N VAL A 35 1.05 -8.60 1.30
CA VAL A 35 0.77 -9.96 0.80
C VAL A 35 -0.64 -10.30 1.25
N VAL A 36 -1.60 -10.15 0.34
CA VAL A 36 -3.03 -10.27 0.61
C VAL A 36 -3.75 -10.91 -0.57
N ASP A 37 -4.82 -11.64 -0.33
CA ASP A 37 -5.71 -12.16 -1.36
C ASP A 37 -6.75 -11.07 -1.68
N VAL A 38 -6.50 -10.28 -2.74
CA VAL A 38 -7.32 -9.12 -3.10
C VAL A 38 -8.65 -9.55 -3.70
N ASN A 39 -8.61 -10.51 -4.62
CA ASN A 39 -9.77 -10.93 -5.42
C ASN A 39 -10.52 -12.14 -4.84
N ARG A 40 -10.04 -12.67 -3.70
CA ARG A 40 -10.60 -13.84 -2.98
C ARG A 40 -10.59 -15.12 -3.79
N ASP A 41 -9.54 -15.32 -4.60
CA ASP A 41 -9.34 -16.54 -5.38
C ASP A 41 -8.54 -17.62 -4.62
N GLY A 42 -8.13 -17.35 -3.40
CA GLY A 42 -7.35 -18.23 -2.53
C GLY A 42 -5.84 -18.14 -2.74
N LEU A 43 -5.37 -17.24 -3.61
CA LEU A 43 -3.95 -16.97 -3.84
C LEU A 43 -3.56 -15.63 -3.21
N ASN A 44 -2.37 -15.57 -2.62
CA ASN A 44 -1.86 -14.30 -2.11
C ASN A 44 -1.29 -13.47 -3.25
N ASP A 45 -1.81 -12.26 -3.38
CA ASP A 45 -1.34 -11.21 -4.27
C ASP A 45 -0.31 -10.31 -3.59
N LEU A 46 0.28 -9.37 -4.35
CA LEU A 46 1.14 -8.33 -3.80
C LEU A 46 0.57 -6.95 -4.12
N ILE A 47 0.49 -6.07 -3.12
CA ILE A 47 0.26 -4.64 -3.34
C ILE A 47 1.55 -3.89 -3.06
N VAL A 48 1.94 -3.01 -3.99
CA VAL A 48 3.26 -2.38 -4.02
C VAL A 48 3.11 -0.90 -4.34
N GLY A 49 3.58 -0.05 -3.43
CA GLY A 49 3.74 1.37 -3.69
C GLY A 49 5.12 1.71 -4.27
N SER A 50 5.22 2.79 -5.03
CA SER A 50 6.50 3.37 -5.41
C SER A 50 6.90 4.47 -4.44
N ALA A 51 7.93 4.23 -3.63
CA ALA A 51 8.38 5.17 -2.59
C ALA A 51 8.99 6.46 -3.16
N HIS A 52 9.59 6.39 -4.34
CA HIS A 52 10.40 7.47 -4.94
C HIS A 52 10.00 7.80 -6.39
N GLY A 53 8.85 7.30 -6.83
CA GLY A 53 8.34 7.47 -8.18
C GLY A 53 6.83 7.43 -8.21
N TYR A 54 6.28 7.40 -9.41
CA TYR A 54 4.86 7.21 -9.63
C TYR A 54 4.46 5.75 -9.53
N GLY A 55 3.28 5.50 -9.00
CA GLY A 55 2.59 4.22 -9.07
C GLY A 55 2.27 3.59 -7.73
N LEU A 56 1.10 2.99 -7.71
CA LEU A 56 0.59 2.06 -6.74
C LEU A 56 0.00 0.92 -7.55
N ASP A 57 0.49 -0.29 -7.35
CA ASP A 57 0.22 -1.42 -8.23
C ASP A 57 -0.24 -2.64 -7.43
N TRP A 58 -1.12 -3.42 -8.01
CA TRP A 58 -1.50 -4.76 -7.59
C TRP A 58 -0.88 -5.79 -8.54
N TYR A 59 -0.17 -6.75 -8.00
CA TYR A 59 0.36 -7.90 -8.71
C TYR A 59 -0.48 -9.11 -8.35
N GLU A 60 -1.39 -9.47 -9.25
CA GLU A 60 -2.26 -10.62 -9.12
C GLU A 60 -1.47 -11.90 -9.34
N GLN A 61 -1.53 -12.83 -8.39
CA GLN A 61 -0.92 -14.15 -8.54
C GLN A 61 -1.84 -15.06 -9.35
N ARG A 62 -1.27 -15.79 -10.28
CA ARG A 62 -1.94 -16.84 -11.04
C ARG A 62 -1.12 -18.11 -10.97
N LEU A 63 -1.80 -19.26 -11.01
CA LEU A 63 -1.14 -20.55 -11.13
C LEU A 63 -1.38 -21.12 -12.52
N GLY A 64 -0.30 -21.53 -13.18
CA GLY A 64 -0.33 -22.28 -14.42
C GLY A 64 -0.75 -23.75 -14.20
N ALA A 65 -0.90 -24.48 -15.30
CA ALA A 65 -1.42 -25.85 -15.27
C ALA A 65 -0.55 -26.85 -14.48
N HIS A 66 0.72 -26.53 -14.28
CA HIS A 66 1.68 -27.35 -13.53
C HIS A 66 2.08 -26.72 -12.18
N GLY A 67 1.33 -25.69 -11.73
CA GLY A 67 1.56 -25.01 -10.46
C GLY A 67 2.63 -23.91 -10.51
N GLU A 68 3.13 -23.56 -11.71
CA GLU A 68 4.03 -22.42 -11.88
C GLU A 68 3.30 -21.11 -11.56
N ARG A 69 3.97 -20.22 -10.80
CA ARG A 69 3.43 -18.89 -10.48
C ARG A 69 3.67 -17.91 -11.61
N ALA A 70 2.65 -17.14 -11.91
CA ALA A 70 2.73 -15.99 -12.79
C ALA A 70 2.13 -14.78 -12.07
N TRP A 71 2.62 -13.59 -12.41
CA TRP A 71 2.20 -12.34 -11.78
C TRP A 71 1.69 -11.39 -12.86
N ILE A 72 0.45 -10.92 -12.71
CA ILE A 72 -0.16 -9.95 -13.62
C ILE A 72 -0.22 -8.61 -12.90
N LYS A 73 0.44 -7.61 -13.47
CA LYS A 73 0.47 -6.26 -12.92
C LYS A 73 -0.77 -5.48 -13.33
N HIS A 74 -1.52 -4.99 -12.36
CA HIS A 74 -2.66 -4.08 -12.52
C HIS A 74 -2.35 -2.75 -11.84
N PRO A 75 -2.41 -1.61 -12.56
CA PRO A 75 -2.22 -0.32 -11.92
C PRO A 75 -3.44 0.04 -11.06
N ILE A 76 -3.20 0.38 -9.78
CA ILE A 76 -4.22 0.93 -8.88
C ILE A 76 -4.28 2.44 -9.03
N ASP A 77 -3.13 3.12 -8.90
CA ASP A 77 -3.01 4.56 -9.13
C ASP A 77 -1.67 4.90 -9.79
N PRO A 78 -1.63 5.07 -11.11
CA PRO A 78 -0.41 5.40 -11.83
C PRO A 78 -0.07 6.91 -11.80
N PHE A 79 -0.95 7.77 -11.28
CA PHE A 79 -0.87 9.22 -11.43
C PHE A 79 -0.28 9.94 -10.22
N ASN A 80 -0.35 9.32 -9.03
CA ASN A 80 0.28 9.86 -7.84
C ASN A 80 1.61 9.17 -7.56
N SER A 81 2.49 9.87 -6.86
CA SER A 81 3.84 9.43 -6.55
C SER A 81 4.05 9.24 -5.06
N GLN A 82 5.17 8.58 -4.71
CA GLN A 82 5.69 8.52 -3.35
C GLN A 82 4.75 7.84 -2.34
N TYR A 83 4.10 6.76 -2.75
CA TYR A 83 3.36 5.86 -1.88
C TYR A 83 4.35 5.03 -1.05
N HIS A 84 4.74 5.58 0.13
CA HIS A 84 5.81 4.99 0.94
C HIS A 84 5.30 3.92 1.90
N ASP A 85 4.14 4.14 2.51
CA ASP A 85 3.48 3.21 3.41
C ASP A 85 2.08 2.89 2.91
N ILE A 86 1.69 1.62 3.05
CA ILE A 86 0.39 1.10 2.63
C ILE A 86 -0.15 0.15 3.69
N GLN A 87 -1.43 0.23 4.01
CA GLN A 87 -2.09 -0.62 4.99
C GLN A 87 -3.37 -1.23 4.41
N TRP A 88 -3.65 -2.48 4.78
CA TRP A 88 -4.83 -3.21 4.34
C TRP A 88 -5.72 -3.48 5.55
N VAL A 89 -6.77 -2.70 5.69
CA VAL A 89 -7.62 -2.68 6.89
C VAL A 89 -9.08 -2.48 6.51
N ASP A 90 -9.99 -3.03 7.29
CA ASP A 90 -11.44 -2.77 7.19
C ASP A 90 -11.73 -1.40 7.81
N LEU A 91 -11.66 -0.35 6.96
CA LEU A 91 -11.73 1.04 7.41
C LEU A 91 -13.17 1.47 7.72
N ASP A 92 -14.14 0.96 6.98
CA ASP A 92 -15.55 1.35 7.13
C ASP A 92 -16.41 0.33 7.88
N GLY A 93 -15.83 -0.81 8.28
CA GLY A 93 -16.48 -1.82 9.10
C GLY A 93 -17.45 -2.72 8.33
N ASP A 94 -17.31 -2.82 7.00
CA ASP A 94 -18.17 -3.65 6.15
C ASP A 94 -17.71 -5.11 6.04
N GLY A 95 -16.58 -5.47 6.67
CA GLY A 95 -15.98 -6.79 6.65
C GLY A 95 -15.09 -7.06 5.44
N GLN A 96 -14.83 -6.04 4.63
CA GLN A 96 -13.83 -6.06 3.56
C GLN A 96 -12.76 -5.03 3.88
N CYS A 97 -11.50 -5.36 3.54
CA CYS A 97 -10.42 -4.40 3.78
C CYS A 97 -10.28 -3.43 2.62
N GLU A 98 -9.95 -2.19 2.96
CA GLU A 98 -9.51 -1.13 2.07
C GLU A 98 -8.00 -1.01 2.10
N LEU A 99 -7.45 -0.56 0.98
CA LEU A 99 -6.05 -0.13 0.89
C LEU A 99 -5.95 1.33 1.30
N VAL A 100 -5.41 1.60 2.48
CA VAL A 100 -5.17 2.96 2.99
C VAL A 100 -3.74 3.37 2.70
N THR A 101 -3.53 4.59 2.21
CA THR A 101 -2.20 5.13 1.90
C THR A 101 -2.23 6.65 1.72
N GLY A 102 -1.08 7.25 1.46
CA GLY A 102 -0.97 8.66 1.11
C GLY A 102 0.37 9.00 0.47
N LYS A 103 0.41 10.15 -0.18
CA LYS A 103 1.63 10.66 -0.76
C LYS A 103 2.57 11.17 0.32
N ARG A 104 3.83 10.74 0.28
CA ARG A 104 4.88 11.27 1.15
C ARG A 104 5.21 12.71 0.77
N TYR A 105 5.11 13.62 1.73
CA TYR A 105 5.32 15.04 1.51
C TYR A 105 6.81 15.40 1.50
N ARG A 106 7.30 15.97 0.38
CA ARG A 106 8.66 16.48 0.20
C ARG A 106 9.78 15.56 0.71
N ALA A 107 9.77 14.33 0.20
CA ALA A 107 10.90 13.44 0.35
C ALA A 107 12.10 13.98 -0.44
N HIS A 108 13.30 13.75 0.03
CA HIS A 108 14.57 14.00 -0.67
C HIS A 108 14.76 15.38 -1.31
N ASN A 109 14.05 16.42 -0.82
CA ASN A 109 14.28 17.83 -1.16
C ASN A 109 14.17 18.17 -2.66
N GLY A 110 13.19 17.64 -3.38
CA GLY A 110 12.93 17.97 -4.77
C GLY A 110 13.58 17.04 -5.79
N HIS A 111 14.10 15.90 -5.35
CA HIS A 111 14.78 14.94 -6.22
C HIS A 111 13.93 13.75 -6.64
N ASP A 112 12.79 13.53 -5.98
CA ASP A 112 11.90 12.44 -6.34
C ASP A 112 10.88 12.87 -7.40
N ALA A 113 10.49 11.94 -8.27
CA ALA A 113 9.46 12.19 -9.27
C ALA A 113 8.13 12.56 -8.59
N GLY A 114 7.49 13.64 -9.09
CA GLY A 114 6.22 14.13 -8.54
C GLY A 114 6.30 14.77 -7.16
N GLU A 115 7.48 15.16 -6.66
CA GLU A 115 7.63 15.75 -5.33
C GLU A 115 6.80 17.02 -5.13
N PHE A 116 6.63 17.80 -6.20
CA PHE A 116 5.87 19.05 -6.17
C PHE A 116 4.40 18.92 -6.56
N ASP A 117 3.94 17.69 -6.87
CA ASP A 117 2.54 17.43 -7.13
C ASP A 117 1.70 17.55 -5.84
N GLY A 118 0.38 17.63 -6.01
CA GLY A 118 -0.54 17.63 -4.87
C GLY A 118 -0.31 16.47 -3.93
N VAL A 119 -0.43 16.74 -2.64
CA VAL A 119 -0.30 15.74 -1.56
C VAL A 119 -1.68 15.31 -1.09
N GLY A 120 -1.79 14.11 -0.55
CA GLY A 120 -3.07 13.63 -0.06
C GLY A 120 -2.97 12.34 0.74
N VAL A 121 -4.07 12.02 1.40
CA VAL A 121 -4.34 10.77 2.10
C VAL A 121 -5.55 10.14 1.44
N TYR A 122 -5.48 8.85 1.15
CA TYR A 122 -6.45 8.15 0.33
C TYR A 122 -6.77 6.79 0.92
N TYR A 123 -7.94 6.26 0.57
CA TYR A 123 -8.18 4.82 0.61
C TYR A 123 -8.77 4.34 -0.70
N PHE A 124 -8.61 3.05 -0.99
CA PHE A 124 -9.07 2.43 -2.22
C PHE A 124 -9.92 1.21 -1.88
N LYS A 125 -11.13 1.17 -2.42
CA LYS A 125 -12.06 0.04 -2.25
C LYS A 125 -11.98 -0.88 -3.45
N TRP A 126 -11.86 -2.18 -3.20
CA TRP A 126 -12.00 -3.21 -4.23
C TRP A 126 -13.48 -3.40 -4.58
N ASN A 127 -13.83 -3.32 -5.86
CA ASN A 127 -15.21 -3.45 -6.33
C ASN A 127 -15.50 -4.77 -7.06
N GLY A 128 -14.54 -5.74 -7.03
CA GLY A 128 -14.62 -7.02 -7.73
C GLY A 128 -13.89 -7.04 -9.07
N GLU A 129 -13.49 -5.88 -9.60
CA GLU A 129 -12.79 -5.75 -10.88
C GLU A 129 -11.59 -4.81 -10.81
N SER A 130 -11.72 -3.73 -10.06
CA SER A 130 -10.71 -2.68 -9.94
C SER A 130 -10.80 -1.98 -8.59
N PHE A 131 -9.83 -1.13 -8.31
CA PHE A 131 -9.84 -0.28 -7.11
C PHE A 131 -10.47 1.09 -7.41
N SER A 132 -11.42 1.50 -6.58
CA SER A 132 -12.00 2.84 -6.61
C SER A 132 -11.34 3.72 -5.55
N LYS A 133 -10.73 4.84 -5.98
CA LYS A 133 -10.04 5.79 -5.11
C LYS A 133 -11.03 6.68 -4.37
N GLN A 134 -10.85 6.77 -3.06
CA GLN A 134 -11.54 7.70 -2.16
C GLN A 134 -10.52 8.67 -1.56
N VAL A 135 -10.88 9.95 -1.48
CA VAL A 135 -9.99 11.01 -1.01
C VAL A 135 -10.38 11.38 0.41
N ILE A 136 -9.44 11.19 1.36
CA ILE A 136 -9.58 11.70 2.73
C ILE A 136 -9.12 13.15 2.80
N ASP A 137 -7.95 13.45 2.19
CA ASP A 137 -7.39 14.79 2.09
C ASP A 137 -6.64 14.93 0.77
N TYR A 138 -6.68 16.11 0.17
CA TYR A 138 -5.90 16.40 -1.04
C TYR A 138 -5.75 17.91 -1.24
N GLY A 139 -4.58 18.32 -1.69
CA GLY A 139 -4.34 19.72 -2.10
C GLY A 139 -2.89 19.95 -2.50
N PRO A 140 -2.58 21.17 -2.96
CA PRO A 140 -1.19 21.56 -3.16
C PRO A 140 -0.43 21.58 -1.84
N ALA A 141 0.90 21.53 -1.93
CA ALA A 141 1.78 21.60 -0.77
C ALA A 141 1.45 22.81 0.14
N GLY A 142 1.28 22.56 1.43
CA GLY A 142 0.89 23.58 2.42
C GLY A 142 -0.62 23.71 2.65
N ILE A 143 -1.46 23.11 1.78
CA ILE A 143 -2.92 23.01 1.96
C ILE A 143 -3.30 21.55 2.19
N GLY A 144 -3.09 20.67 1.20
CA GLY A 144 -3.29 19.24 1.37
C GLY A 144 -2.29 18.64 2.36
N LYS A 145 -2.70 17.55 3.00
CA LYS A 145 -1.86 16.80 3.94
C LYS A 145 -1.49 15.47 3.33
N GLY A 146 -0.23 15.09 3.51
CA GLY A 146 0.29 13.82 3.06
C GLY A 146 0.69 12.92 4.23
N CYS A 147 1.17 11.74 3.91
CA CYS A 147 1.77 10.83 4.87
C CYS A 147 3.29 11.06 5.00
N GLY A 148 3.87 10.63 6.12
CA GLY A 148 5.31 10.52 6.28
C GLY A 148 5.88 9.26 5.65
N ILE A 149 6.94 8.73 6.26
CA ILE A 149 7.50 7.43 5.93
C ILE A 149 6.52 6.32 6.32
N THR A 150 5.79 6.52 7.40
CA THR A 150 4.75 5.64 7.90
C THR A 150 3.61 6.45 8.51
N PHE A 151 2.46 5.86 8.60
CA PHE A 151 1.26 6.40 9.25
C PHE A 151 0.59 5.29 10.09
N ALA A 152 -0.44 5.62 10.83
CA ALA A 152 -1.17 4.62 11.60
C ALA A 152 -2.67 4.65 11.28
N VAL A 153 -3.29 3.48 11.35
CA VAL A 153 -4.75 3.31 11.32
C VAL A 153 -5.14 2.57 12.59
N ALA A 154 -5.94 3.21 13.45
CA ALA A 154 -6.31 2.66 14.74
C ALA A 154 -7.62 3.28 15.26
N ASP A 155 -8.35 2.55 16.08
CA ASP A 155 -9.49 3.09 16.84
C ASP A 155 -8.97 3.93 18.02
N LEU A 156 -8.89 5.25 17.84
CA LEU A 156 -8.36 6.18 18.86
C LEU A 156 -9.38 6.50 19.93
N HIS A 157 -10.66 6.33 19.64
CA HIS A 157 -11.75 6.74 20.51
C HIS A 157 -12.43 5.58 21.24
N GLY A 158 -12.03 4.32 20.93
CA GLY A 158 -12.67 3.12 21.50
C GLY A 158 -14.11 2.93 21.03
N ASN A 159 -14.44 3.43 19.84
CA ASN A 159 -15.79 3.42 19.29
C ASN A 159 -16.00 2.35 18.21
N GLY A 160 -14.98 1.53 17.94
CA GLY A 160 -14.99 0.46 16.95
C GLY A 160 -14.73 0.92 15.51
N ARG A 161 -14.45 2.21 15.29
CA ARG A 161 -14.10 2.78 13.99
C ARG A 161 -12.61 3.09 13.92
N LEU A 162 -11.99 2.81 12.79
CA LEU A 162 -10.57 3.07 12.56
C LEU A 162 -10.36 4.50 12.05
N ASP A 163 -9.57 5.27 12.79
CA ASP A 163 -9.12 6.61 12.42
C ASP A 163 -7.78 6.54 11.69
N VAL A 164 -7.44 7.56 10.89
CA VAL A 164 -6.15 7.65 10.21
C VAL A 164 -5.29 8.72 10.87
N VAL A 165 -4.08 8.35 11.29
CA VAL A 165 -3.08 9.25 11.89
C VAL A 165 -1.95 9.43 10.90
N ALA A 166 -1.91 10.59 10.25
CA ALA A 166 -0.96 10.90 9.19
C ALA A 166 0.08 11.92 9.67
N PRO A 167 1.32 11.49 10.00
CA PRO A 167 2.44 12.39 10.26
C PRO A 167 3.03 12.88 8.95
N GLY A 168 3.43 14.13 8.89
CA GLY A 168 4.11 14.71 7.75
C GLY A 168 5.13 15.78 8.17
N LYS A 169 5.86 16.34 7.22
CA LYS A 169 6.80 17.44 7.52
C LYS A 169 6.10 18.73 7.97
N ASP A 170 4.83 18.84 7.73
CA ASP A 170 3.97 19.99 8.08
C ASP A 170 3.13 19.74 9.34
N GLY A 171 3.27 18.60 9.99
CA GLY A 171 2.61 18.30 11.25
C GLY A 171 2.10 16.88 11.39
N LEU A 172 1.34 16.65 12.46
CA LEU A 172 0.61 15.43 12.74
C LEU A 172 -0.89 15.70 12.60
N TYR A 173 -1.56 14.93 11.77
CA TYR A 173 -2.99 15.07 11.51
C TYR A 173 -3.73 13.78 11.86
N VAL A 174 -4.90 13.95 12.43
CA VAL A 174 -5.83 12.85 12.74
C VAL A 174 -7.09 13.08 11.93
N TYR A 175 -7.47 12.05 11.18
CA TYR A 175 -8.73 11.99 10.44
C TYR A 175 -9.66 11.04 11.19
N GLU A 176 -10.62 11.61 11.89
CA GLU A 176 -11.62 10.86 12.65
C GLU A 176 -12.65 10.25 11.71
N ASN A 177 -12.88 8.95 11.84
CA ASN A 177 -13.90 8.23 11.10
C ASN A 177 -15.26 8.37 11.81
N LEU A 178 -16.12 9.18 11.23
CA LEU A 178 -17.45 9.45 11.79
C LEU A 178 -18.50 8.37 11.46
N GLY A 179 -18.12 7.41 10.62
CA GLY A 179 -19.03 6.41 10.05
C GLY A 179 -19.85 6.98 8.89
N GLY A 180 -20.42 6.12 8.08
CA GLY A 180 -21.33 6.44 6.97
C GLY A 180 -22.77 6.09 7.29
#